data_03b92428672a779112a57abe14e50e7d
#
_entry.id   03b92428672a779112a57abe14e50e7d
#
_cell.length_a   1.000
_cell.length_b   1.000
_cell.length_c   1.000
_cell.angle_alpha   90.00
_cell.angle_beta   90.00
_cell.angle_gamma   90.00
#
_symmetry.space_group_name_H-M   'P 1'
#
loop_
_entity.id
_entity.type
_entity.pdbx_description
1 polymer ?
#
loop_
_entity_poly.entity_id
_entity_poly.type
_entity_poly.pdbx_seq_one_letter_code
_entity_poly.pdbx_strand_id
1 'polypeptide(L)'
;MNAIQRYFLVLSLGALVATGCKTMNRSQKGAVVGVAGGAAIGAVIGKKMGNTAAGAVIGAAIGGAAGSIIGKKMDKQAEEMEKVLGDAEITREGESIVINFKEKVLFGYDQSVLSNSAQTSLDKLADILEKYPDTDIRIIGHTDSKGSIRYNQNLSVRRASAVATYLRSADVASSRISTIGMGEKDPVATNDNDEGRAMNRRVEFVITANEKMKEEAKRDAGE
;
A
#
# COMPACT_ATOMS: atom_id res chain seq x y z
N MET A 1 -20.02 -46.07 -9.93
CA MET A 1 -20.43 -44.73 -9.43
C MET A 1 -21.00 -43.98 -10.62
N ASN A 2 -22.34 -43.79 -10.63
CA ASN A 2 -23.06 -43.21 -11.75
C ASN A 2 -22.83 -41.69 -11.85
N ALA A 3 -22.89 -41.12 -13.06
CA ALA A 3 -22.66 -39.69 -13.35
C ALA A 3 -23.47 -38.77 -12.42
N ILE A 4 -24.67 -39.16 -12.03
CA ILE A 4 -25.55 -38.43 -11.11
C ILE A 4 -24.94 -38.29 -9.71
N GLN A 5 -24.24 -39.31 -9.19
CA GLN A 5 -23.55 -39.23 -7.88
C GLN A 5 -22.36 -38.27 -7.90
N ARG A 6 -21.69 -38.11 -9.05
CA ARG A 6 -20.59 -37.11 -9.22
C ARG A 6 -21.10 -35.68 -9.20
N TYR A 7 -22.26 -35.42 -9.81
CA TYR A 7 -22.87 -34.08 -9.79
C TYR A 7 -23.38 -33.67 -8.40
N PHE A 8 -23.90 -34.60 -7.62
CA PHE A 8 -24.31 -34.36 -6.23
C PHE A 8 -23.12 -34.04 -5.31
N LEU A 9 -21.99 -34.69 -5.51
CA LEU A 9 -20.78 -34.48 -4.69
C LEU A 9 -20.11 -33.14 -4.99
N VAL A 10 -20.17 -32.64 -6.23
CA VAL A 10 -19.67 -31.34 -6.64
C VAL A 10 -20.62 -30.20 -6.16
N LEU A 11 -21.94 -30.43 -6.18
CA LEU A 11 -22.91 -29.43 -5.70
C LEU A 11 -22.89 -29.27 -4.18
N SER A 12 -22.63 -30.34 -3.41
CA SER A 12 -22.57 -30.27 -1.94
C SER A 12 -21.30 -29.58 -1.44
N LEU A 13 -20.20 -29.63 -2.19
CA LEU A 13 -18.96 -28.92 -1.83
C LEU A 13 -19.03 -27.40 -2.12
N GLY A 14 -19.86 -26.98 -3.08
CA GLY A 14 -20.08 -25.58 -3.43
C GLY A 14 -20.98 -24.82 -2.44
N ALA A 15 -21.86 -25.51 -1.70
CA ALA A 15 -22.84 -24.88 -0.82
C ALA A 15 -22.29 -24.49 0.58
N LEU A 16 -21.13 -25.02 0.99
CA LEU A 16 -20.52 -24.79 2.32
C LEU A 16 -19.74 -23.48 2.43
N VAL A 17 -19.49 -22.78 1.31
CA VAL A 17 -18.66 -21.55 1.30
C VAL A 17 -19.51 -20.26 1.49
N ALA A 18 -20.84 -20.33 1.40
CA ALA A 18 -21.67 -19.12 1.33
C ALA A 18 -22.17 -18.55 2.67
N THR A 19 -21.99 -19.24 3.82
CA THR A 19 -22.63 -18.83 5.09
C THR A 19 -21.69 -18.27 6.15
N GLY A 20 -20.37 -18.13 5.88
CA GLY A 20 -19.35 -17.75 6.88
C GLY A 20 -18.94 -16.27 6.93
N CYS A 21 -19.38 -15.39 6.03
CA CYS A 21 -18.74 -14.10 5.82
C CYS A 21 -19.16 -12.94 6.74
N LYS A 22 -20.06 -13.13 7.69
CA LYS A 22 -20.66 -12.01 8.45
C LYS A 22 -19.96 -11.66 9.79
N THR A 23 -19.05 -12.50 10.29
CA THR A 23 -18.41 -12.31 11.60
C THR A 23 -16.89 -12.49 11.62
N MET A 24 -16.23 -12.55 10.45
CA MET A 24 -14.78 -12.71 10.39
C MET A 24 -14.06 -11.38 10.66
N ASN A 25 -13.10 -11.38 11.59
CA ASN A 25 -12.21 -10.25 11.83
C ASN A 25 -11.24 -10.05 10.65
N ARG A 26 -10.52 -8.91 10.61
CA ARG A 26 -9.63 -8.55 9.50
C ARG A 26 -8.54 -9.60 9.23
N SER A 27 -8.00 -10.22 10.27
CA SER A 27 -6.99 -11.27 10.20
C SER A 27 -7.53 -12.56 9.54
N GLN A 28 -8.78 -12.94 9.84
CA GLN A 28 -9.42 -14.13 9.25
C GLN A 28 -9.79 -13.91 7.77
N LYS A 29 -10.13 -12.66 7.38
CA LYS A 29 -10.37 -12.31 5.97
C LYS A 29 -9.11 -12.44 5.12
N GLY A 30 -7.93 -12.11 5.67
CA GLY A 30 -6.64 -12.28 4.99
C GLY A 30 -6.32 -13.75 4.70
N ALA A 31 -6.57 -14.66 5.65
CA ALA A 31 -6.29 -16.08 5.51
C ALA A 31 -7.16 -16.78 4.43
N VAL A 32 -8.44 -16.40 4.29
CA VAL A 32 -9.36 -17.00 3.29
C VAL A 32 -9.03 -16.52 1.86
N VAL A 33 -8.55 -15.30 1.71
CA VAL A 33 -8.20 -14.70 0.42
C VAL A 33 -6.89 -15.26 -0.13
N GLY A 34 -5.94 -15.61 0.74
CA GLY A 34 -4.63 -16.13 0.35
C GLY A 34 -4.66 -17.52 -0.33
N VAL A 35 -5.66 -18.34 -0.09
CA VAL A 35 -5.75 -19.71 -0.64
C VAL A 35 -6.28 -19.75 -2.10
N ALA A 36 -6.90 -18.68 -2.61
CA ALA A 36 -7.61 -18.68 -3.89
C ALA A 36 -6.99 -17.85 -5.03
N GLY A 37 -5.74 -17.38 -4.91
CA GLY A 37 -5.05 -16.71 -6.03
C GLY A 37 -4.69 -15.24 -5.79
N GLY A 38 -3.59 -15.01 -5.08
CA GLY A 38 -3.11 -13.67 -4.70
C GLY A 38 -2.88 -12.68 -5.87
N ALA A 39 -2.49 -13.15 -7.04
CA ALA A 39 -2.22 -12.26 -8.19
C ALA A 39 -3.48 -11.65 -8.82
N ALA A 40 -4.63 -12.34 -8.78
CA ALA A 40 -5.88 -11.82 -9.35
C ALA A 40 -6.56 -10.80 -8.45
N ILE A 41 -6.31 -10.85 -7.15
CA ILE A 41 -6.97 -10.00 -6.14
C ILE A 41 -6.30 -8.64 -6.03
N GLY A 42 -4.96 -8.56 -6.13
CA GLY A 42 -4.25 -7.29 -6.15
C GLY A 42 -4.67 -6.37 -7.30
N ALA A 43 -4.87 -6.94 -8.50
CA ALA A 43 -5.34 -6.19 -9.66
C ALA A 43 -6.80 -5.70 -9.51
N VAL A 44 -7.66 -6.44 -8.79
CA VAL A 44 -9.06 -6.07 -8.55
C VAL A 44 -9.19 -5.00 -7.46
N ILE A 45 -8.36 -5.08 -6.41
CA ILE A 45 -8.33 -4.09 -5.33
C ILE A 45 -7.80 -2.76 -5.86
N GLY A 46 -6.69 -2.75 -6.59
CA GLY A 46 -6.14 -1.55 -7.21
C GLY A 46 -7.12 -0.84 -8.14
N LYS A 47 -7.88 -1.60 -8.92
CA LYS A 47 -8.89 -1.06 -9.84
C LYS A 47 -10.13 -0.45 -9.12
N LYS A 48 -10.48 -0.98 -7.96
CA LYS A 48 -11.63 -0.51 -7.17
C LYS A 48 -11.32 0.74 -6.35
N MET A 49 -10.02 0.99 -6.05
CA MET A 49 -9.53 2.14 -5.29
C MET A 49 -8.94 3.24 -6.18
N GLY A 50 -8.98 3.09 -7.51
CA GLY A 50 -8.43 4.06 -8.46
C GLY A 50 -6.89 4.12 -8.47
N ASN A 51 -6.21 3.17 -7.84
CA ASN A 51 -4.76 3.18 -7.69
C ASN A 51 -4.12 1.88 -8.21
N THR A 52 -3.79 1.88 -9.49
CA THR A 52 -3.17 0.74 -10.19
C THR A 52 -1.71 0.52 -9.79
N ALA A 53 -1.01 1.56 -9.36
CA ALA A 53 0.40 1.46 -8.97
C ALA A 53 0.56 0.79 -7.60
N ALA A 54 -0.27 1.18 -6.62
CA ALA A 54 -0.34 0.49 -5.32
C ALA A 54 -0.86 -0.94 -5.49
N GLY A 55 -1.91 -1.15 -6.28
CA GLY A 55 -2.49 -2.46 -6.54
C GLY A 55 -1.51 -3.47 -7.13
N ALA A 56 -0.60 -3.03 -8.00
CA ALA A 56 0.42 -3.90 -8.57
C ALA A 56 1.47 -4.37 -7.55
N VAL A 57 1.72 -3.58 -6.51
CA VAL A 57 2.66 -3.93 -5.41
C VAL A 57 1.98 -4.86 -4.39
N ILE A 58 0.70 -4.66 -4.14
CA ILE A 58 -0.09 -5.39 -3.15
C ILE A 58 -0.41 -6.83 -3.59
N GLY A 59 -0.26 -7.15 -4.88
CA GLY A 59 -0.65 -8.44 -5.47
C GLY A 59 0.17 -9.67 -5.05
N ALA A 60 1.16 -9.54 -4.18
CA ALA A 60 2.02 -10.64 -3.72
C ALA A 60 1.70 -11.10 -2.28
N ALA A 61 0.41 -11.27 -1.94
CA ALA A 61 0.02 -11.79 -0.64
C ALA A 61 0.54 -13.24 -0.45
N ILE A 62 1.16 -13.49 0.69
CA ILE A 62 1.71 -14.84 1.01
C ILE A 62 0.59 -15.81 1.39
N GLY A 63 -0.50 -15.34 1.97
CA GLY A 63 -1.61 -16.18 2.40
C GLY A 63 -1.25 -17.17 3.53
N GLY A 64 -2.23 -17.92 4.00
CA GLY A 64 -2.01 -18.95 5.02
C GLY A 64 -1.65 -18.40 6.40
N ALA A 65 -0.95 -19.24 7.20
CA ALA A 65 -0.51 -18.89 8.55
C ALA A 65 0.57 -17.81 8.54
N ALA A 66 1.51 -17.87 7.60
CA ALA A 66 2.56 -16.86 7.42
C ALA A 66 1.97 -15.49 7.11
N GLY A 67 0.98 -15.39 6.20
CA GLY A 67 0.28 -14.14 5.89
C GLY A 67 -0.45 -13.55 7.10
N SER A 68 -1.00 -14.39 8.00
CA SER A 68 -1.59 -13.91 9.25
C SER A 68 -0.56 -13.29 10.20
N ILE A 69 0.65 -13.84 10.27
CA ILE A 69 1.76 -13.34 11.08
C ILE A 69 2.21 -11.98 10.54
N ILE A 70 2.43 -11.89 9.22
CA ILE A 70 2.78 -10.61 8.55
C ILE A 70 1.69 -9.57 8.80
N GLY A 71 0.42 -9.94 8.58
CA GLY A 71 -0.72 -9.06 8.78
C GLY A 71 -0.72 -8.41 10.16
N LYS A 72 -0.50 -9.19 11.23
CA LYS A 72 -0.41 -8.66 12.61
C LYS A 72 0.75 -7.71 12.83
N LYS A 73 1.95 -8.01 12.26
CA LYS A 73 3.11 -7.11 12.33
C LYS A 73 2.80 -5.79 11.61
N MET A 74 2.19 -5.84 10.43
CA MET A 74 1.81 -4.68 9.64
C MET A 74 0.68 -3.87 10.29
N ASP A 75 -0.31 -4.53 10.93
CA ASP A 75 -1.38 -3.85 11.68
C ASP A 75 -0.79 -3.00 12.81
N LYS A 76 0.13 -3.58 13.60
CA LYS A 76 0.82 -2.85 14.67
C LYS A 76 1.61 -1.66 14.15
N GLN A 77 2.33 -1.82 13.05
CA GLN A 77 3.08 -0.73 12.42
C GLN A 77 2.14 0.38 11.94
N ALA A 78 1.01 0.04 11.29
CA ALA A 78 0.03 1.01 10.83
C ALA A 78 -0.59 1.79 12.00
N GLU A 79 -0.97 1.11 13.10
CA GLU A 79 -1.50 1.77 14.30
C GLU A 79 -0.51 2.76 14.93
N GLU A 80 0.79 2.45 14.92
CA GLU A 80 1.82 3.37 15.41
C GLU A 80 1.96 4.59 14.47
N MET A 81 1.89 4.39 13.15
CA MET A 81 1.90 5.48 12.18
C MET A 81 0.66 6.39 12.33
N GLU A 82 -0.53 5.82 12.48
CA GLU A 82 -1.78 6.57 12.69
C GLU A 82 -1.72 7.50 13.91
N LYS A 83 -1.02 7.07 14.98
CA LYS A 83 -0.88 7.87 16.21
C LYS A 83 -0.02 9.11 16.05
N VAL A 84 0.94 9.10 15.11
CA VAL A 84 1.95 10.17 15.00
C VAL A 84 1.87 10.98 13.72
N LEU A 85 1.25 10.44 12.66
CA LEU A 85 1.11 11.07 11.35
C LEU A 85 -0.30 11.64 11.16
N GLY A 86 -0.64 12.70 11.87
CA GLY A 86 -1.96 13.34 11.77
C GLY A 86 -2.25 14.01 10.41
N ASP A 87 -1.21 14.26 9.61
CA ASP A 87 -1.30 14.95 8.31
C ASP A 87 -1.41 13.99 7.12
N ALA A 88 -1.42 12.69 7.37
CA ALA A 88 -1.49 11.64 6.36
C ALA A 88 -2.74 10.78 6.54
N GLU A 89 -3.24 10.26 5.42
CA GLU A 89 -4.24 9.21 5.42
C GLU A 89 -3.54 7.86 5.35
N ILE A 90 -3.80 6.99 6.33
CA ILE A 90 -3.18 5.68 6.44
C ILE A 90 -4.24 4.60 6.28
N THR A 91 -3.99 3.67 5.36
CA THR A 91 -4.90 2.54 5.10
C THR A 91 -4.14 1.23 5.08
N ARG A 92 -4.83 0.16 5.50
CA ARG A 92 -4.32 -1.21 5.39
C ARG A 92 -4.93 -1.89 4.17
N GLU A 93 -4.07 -2.36 3.27
CA GLU A 93 -4.48 -3.04 2.05
C GLU A 93 -3.80 -4.40 1.93
N GLY A 94 -4.53 -5.47 2.24
CA GLY A 94 -3.95 -6.81 2.33
C GLY A 94 -2.82 -6.88 3.37
N GLU A 95 -1.62 -7.22 2.95
CA GLU A 95 -0.40 -7.26 3.78
C GLU A 95 0.42 -5.98 3.70
N SER A 96 -0.11 -4.92 3.09
CA SER A 96 0.58 -3.64 2.89
C SER A 96 -0.03 -2.51 3.71
N ILE A 97 0.77 -1.46 3.97
CA ILE A 97 0.32 -0.18 4.50
C ILE A 97 0.46 0.85 3.38
N VAL A 98 -0.60 1.60 3.13
CA VAL A 98 -0.60 2.72 2.19
C VAL A 98 -0.74 4.01 2.99
N ILE A 99 0.19 4.96 2.77
CA ILE A 99 0.16 6.28 3.39
C ILE A 99 0.05 7.32 2.28
N ASN A 100 -0.96 8.18 2.36
CA ASN A 100 -1.18 9.28 1.43
C ASN A 100 -0.92 10.63 2.09
N PHE A 101 0.10 11.35 1.62
CA PHE A 101 0.32 12.75 1.94
C PHE A 101 -0.17 13.64 0.81
N LYS A 102 -1.04 14.61 1.12
CA LYS A 102 -1.42 15.64 0.15
C LYS A 102 -0.22 16.54 -0.15
N GLU A 103 -0.10 16.99 -1.41
CA GLU A 103 1.01 17.86 -1.85
C GLU A 103 1.27 19.04 -0.90
N LYS A 104 0.20 19.75 -0.51
CA LYS A 104 0.29 20.93 0.35
C LYS A 104 0.90 20.68 1.73
N VAL A 105 0.91 19.43 2.18
CA VAL A 105 1.58 19.03 3.42
C VAL A 105 3.08 18.96 3.21
N LEU A 106 3.51 18.41 2.08
CA LEU A 106 4.92 18.12 1.81
C LEU A 106 5.65 19.27 1.11
N PHE A 107 4.98 19.96 0.17
CA PHE A 107 5.63 20.92 -0.73
C PHE A 107 4.83 22.22 -0.83
N GLY A 108 5.53 23.32 -1.20
CA GLY A 108 4.88 24.51 -1.74
C GLY A 108 4.27 24.24 -3.12
N TYR A 109 3.38 25.16 -3.56
CA TYR A 109 2.75 25.06 -4.87
C TYR A 109 3.81 24.96 -5.98
N ASP A 110 3.65 23.96 -6.86
CA ASP A 110 4.57 23.68 -7.98
C ASP A 110 6.03 23.44 -7.59
N GLN A 111 6.29 23.09 -6.33
CA GLN A 111 7.63 22.83 -5.79
C GLN A 111 7.86 21.34 -5.53
N SER A 112 9.14 20.99 -5.40
CA SER A 112 9.62 19.69 -4.95
C SER A 112 10.60 19.80 -3.77
N VAL A 113 10.70 20.98 -3.15
CA VAL A 113 11.47 21.22 -1.92
C VAL A 113 10.52 20.98 -0.74
N LEU A 114 10.95 20.13 0.20
CA LEU A 114 10.17 19.80 1.39
C LEU A 114 10.04 21.01 2.32
N SER A 115 8.83 21.25 2.82
CA SER A 115 8.57 22.23 3.86
C SER A 115 9.12 21.77 5.22
N ASN A 116 9.31 22.69 6.18
CA ASN A 116 9.73 22.33 7.54
C ASN A 116 8.69 21.41 8.23
N SER A 117 7.40 21.63 7.98
CA SER A 117 6.35 20.75 8.51
C SER A 117 6.42 19.35 7.91
N ALA A 118 6.73 19.27 6.60
CA ALA A 118 6.96 17.99 5.93
C ALA A 118 8.13 17.23 6.55
N GLN A 119 9.24 17.91 6.81
CA GLN A 119 10.39 17.30 7.46
C GLN A 119 10.03 16.71 8.82
N THR A 120 9.31 17.47 9.66
CA THR A 120 8.82 16.98 10.97
C THR A 120 7.93 15.73 10.85
N SER A 121 7.05 15.68 9.84
CA SER A 121 6.20 14.49 9.62
C SER A 121 7.01 13.31 9.09
N LEU A 122 8.00 13.56 8.24
CA LEU A 122 8.89 12.53 7.71
C LEU A 122 9.88 12.00 8.77
N ASP A 123 10.32 12.83 9.74
CA ASP A 123 11.13 12.37 10.88
C ASP A 123 10.36 11.34 11.70
N LYS A 124 9.10 11.64 12.05
CA LYS A 124 8.23 10.70 12.76
C LYS A 124 8.00 9.40 11.99
N LEU A 125 7.87 9.50 10.65
CA LEU A 125 7.77 8.33 9.78
C LEU A 125 9.07 7.53 9.80
N ALA A 126 10.24 8.20 9.72
CA ALA A 126 11.54 7.56 9.75
C ALA A 126 11.76 6.77 11.04
N ASP A 127 11.44 7.35 12.21
CA ASP A 127 11.52 6.67 13.51
C ASP A 127 10.74 5.34 13.52
N ILE A 128 9.55 5.31 12.92
CA ILE A 128 8.77 4.08 12.82
C ILE A 128 9.39 3.12 11.80
N LEU A 129 9.85 3.61 10.65
CA LEU A 129 10.49 2.77 9.63
C LEU A 129 11.78 2.13 10.14
N GLU A 130 12.54 2.78 11.01
CA GLU A 130 13.69 2.20 11.70
C GLU A 130 13.30 1.12 12.71
N LYS A 131 12.22 1.34 13.46
CA LYS A 131 11.67 0.36 14.40
C LYS A 131 11.19 -0.91 13.70
N TYR A 132 10.76 -0.81 12.43
CA TYR A 132 10.26 -1.90 11.61
C TYR A 132 11.15 -2.12 10.37
N PRO A 133 12.42 -2.62 10.54
CA PRO A 133 13.40 -2.69 9.46
C PRO A 133 13.07 -3.71 8.36
N ASP A 134 12.18 -4.66 8.65
CA ASP A 134 11.88 -5.78 7.75
C ASP A 134 10.74 -5.46 6.76
N THR A 135 10.65 -4.19 6.34
CA THR A 135 9.70 -3.72 5.32
C THR A 135 10.40 -2.95 4.21
N ASP A 136 9.86 -3.07 2.98
CA ASP A 136 10.25 -2.27 1.82
C ASP A 136 9.29 -1.09 1.65
N ILE A 137 9.81 0.02 1.12
CA ILE A 137 9.09 1.28 0.98
C ILE A 137 9.13 1.71 -0.47
N ARG A 138 7.97 1.87 -1.08
CA ARG A 138 7.84 2.48 -2.40
C ARG A 138 7.17 3.84 -2.28
N ILE A 139 7.84 4.88 -2.79
CA ILE A 139 7.37 6.27 -2.77
C ILE A 139 6.91 6.62 -4.17
N ILE A 140 5.65 7.01 -4.31
CA ILE A 140 5.00 7.28 -5.58
C ILE A 140 4.53 8.73 -5.60
N GLY A 141 5.06 9.52 -6.55
CA GLY A 141 4.64 10.90 -6.74
C GLY A 141 3.52 11.00 -7.78
N HIS A 142 2.53 11.85 -7.52
CA HIS A 142 1.41 12.12 -8.42
C HIS A 142 1.21 13.63 -8.60
N THR A 143 0.62 14.00 -9.73
CA THR A 143 0.17 15.37 -10.05
C THR A 143 -1.30 15.37 -10.42
N ASP A 144 -1.89 16.55 -10.52
CA ASP A 144 -3.14 16.73 -11.27
C ASP A 144 -2.85 16.81 -12.78
N SER A 145 -3.89 17.05 -13.59
CA SER A 145 -3.80 17.13 -15.05
C SER A 145 -3.42 18.51 -15.58
N LYS A 146 -3.11 19.48 -14.71
CA LYS A 146 -2.65 20.82 -15.17
C LYS A 146 -1.19 20.75 -15.62
N GLY A 147 -0.92 21.27 -16.81
CA GLY A 147 0.40 21.27 -17.41
C GLY A 147 0.58 20.21 -18.51
N SER A 148 1.80 20.05 -18.99
CA SER A 148 2.08 19.00 -19.96
C SER A 148 2.37 17.66 -19.27
N ILE A 149 2.02 16.55 -19.94
CA ILE A 149 2.31 15.19 -19.45
C ILE A 149 3.78 15.01 -19.08
N ARG A 150 4.69 15.54 -19.91
CA ARG A 150 6.13 15.49 -19.64
C ARG A 150 6.52 16.28 -18.40
N TYR A 151 5.94 17.46 -18.22
CA TYR A 151 6.17 18.28 -17.03
C TYR A 151 5.70 17.56 -15.76
N ASN A 152 4.48 17.05 -15.76
CA ASN A 152 3.87 16.33 -14.67
C ASN A 152 4.64 15.06 -14.31
N GLN A 153 5.10 14.32 -15.32
CA GLN A 153 5.96 13.15 -15.11
C GLN A 153 7.26 13.53 -14.39
N ASN A 154 7.95 14.59 -14.84
CA ASN A 154 9.20 15.03 -14.23
C ASN A 154 8.98 15.61 -12.81
N LEU A 155 7.89 16.35 -12.58
CA LEU A 155 7.56 16.91 -11.26
C LEU A 155 7.29 15.79 -10.25
N SER A 156 6.51 14.79 -10.64
CA SER A 156 6.20 13.65 -9.76
C SER A 156 7.46 12.83 -9.39
N VAL A 157 8.38 12.62 -10.34
CA VAL A 157 9.68 11.98 -10.06
C VAL A 157 10.50 12.80 -9.08
N ARG A 158 10.64 14.13 -9.29
CA ARG A 158 11.40 14.99 -8.38
C ARG A 158 10.83 14.96 -6.95
N ARG A 159 9.49 14.99 -6.81
CA ARG A 159 8.80 14.92 -5.50
C ARG A 159 9.07 13.62 -4.78
N ALA A 160 8.89 12.49 -5.45
CA ALA A 160 9.19 11.17 -4.87
C ALA A 160 10.67 11.06 -4.48
N SER A 161 11.58 11.57 -5.32
CA SER A 161 13.01 11.57 -5.05
C SER A 161 13.40 12.47 -3.87
N ALA A 162 12.78 13.64 -3.72
CA ALA A 162 13.05 14.54 -2.59
C ALA A 162 12.68 13.88 -1.24
N VAL A 163 11.52 13.23 -1.19
CA VAL A 163 11.08 12.46 -0.01
C VAL A 163 12.04 11.30 0.27
N ALA A 164 12.41 10.53 -0.75
CA ALA A 164 13.35 9.41 -0.59
C ALA A 164 14.72 9.86 -0.10
N THR A 165 15.22 10.99 -0.61
CA THR A 165 16.49 11.57 -0.17
C THR A 165 16.43 11.98 1.29
N TYR A 166 15.32 12.59 1.71
CA TYR A 166 15.12 12.97 3.11
C TYR A 166 15.11 11.74 4.04
N LEU A 167 14.31 10.72 3.73
CA LEU A 167 14.26 9.50 4.55
C LEU A 167 15.62 8.80 4.65
N ARG A 168 16.41 8.82 3.57
CA ARG A 168 17.79 8.29 3.61
C ARG A 168 18.71 9.11 4.53
N SER A 169 18.53 10.45 4.57
CA SER A 169 19.27 11.30 5.50
C SER A 169 18.80 11.18 6.96
N ALA A 170 17.61 10.62 7.17
CA ALA A 170 17.04 10.24 8.46
C ALA A 170 17.21 8.72 8.71
N ASP A 171 18.35 8.15 8.32
CA ASP A 171 18.85 6.80 8.58
C ASP A 171 18.02 5.62 8.07
N VAL A 172 16.96 5.85 7.27
CA VAL A 172 16.23 4.76 6.61
C VAL A 172 17.09 4.14 5.50
N ALA A 173 17.36 2.85 5.60
CA ALA A 173 18.27 2.13 4.70
C ALA A 173 17.89 2.30 3.22
N SER A 174 18.81 2.75 2.38
CA SER A 174 18.59 3.03 0.95
C SER A 174 18.11 1.83 0.16
N SER A 175 18.51 0.62 0.54
CA SER A 175 18.12 -0.65 -0.09
C SER A 175 16.62 -0.93 0.04
N ARG A 176 15.95 -0.36 1.05
CA ARG A 176 14.52 -0.51 1.30
C ARG A 176 13.67 0.47 0.49
N ILE A 177 14.24 1.57 -0.04
CA ILE A 177 13.51 2.68 -0.64
C ILE A 177 13.58 2.63 -2.16
N SER A 178 12.41 2.57 -2.80
CA SER A 178 12.24 2.74 -4.25
C SER A 178 11.31 3.92 -4.55
N THR A 179 11.49 4.57 -5.72
CA THR A 179 10.70 5.73 -6.12
C THR A 179 10.10 5.57 -7.51
N ILE A 180 8.89 6.08 -7.69
CA ILE A 180 8.21 6.14 -8.99
C ILE A 180 7.52 7.50 -9.13
N GLY A 181 7.63 8.13 -10.31
CA GLY A 181 6.75 9.23 -10.70
C GLY A 181 5.65 8.72 -11.61
N MET A 182 4.40 8.98 -11.29
CA MET A 182 3.24 8.61 -12.09
C MET A 182 2.69 9.79 -12.91
N GLY A 183 3.13 11.03 -12.59
CA GLY A 183 2.53 12.21 -13.20
C GLY A 183 1.03 12.25 -12.93
N GLU A 184 0.24 12.51 -13.97
CA GLU A 184 -1.22 12.59 -13.91
C GLU A 184 -1.94 11.26 -14.23
N LYS A 185 -1.20 10.15 -14.41
CA LYS A 185 -1.73 8.90 -14.98
C LYS A 185 -2.65 8.11 -14.06
N ASP A 186 -2.64 8.38 -12.77
CA ASP A 186 -3.36 7.58 -11.78
C ASP A 186 -4.17 8.49 -10.84
N PRO A 187 -5.24 9.14 -11.35
CA PRO A 187 -6.05 10.05 -10.57
C PRO A 187 -6.97 9.29 -9.60
N VAL A 188 -7.07 9.77 -8.36
CA VAL A 188 -8.00 9.27 -7.33
C VAL A 188 -9.31 10.04 -7.28
N ALA A 189 -9.35 11.20 -7.95
CA ALA A 189 -10.52 12.06 -8.07
C ALA A 189 -10.59 12.70 -9.46
N THR A 190 -11.73 13.36 -9.77
CA THR A 190 -11.86 14.11 -11.02
C THR A 190 -10.85 15.27 -11.09
N ASN A 191 -10.32 15.55 -12.28
CA ASN A 191 -9.49 16.73 -12.53
C ASN A 191 -10.30 17.99 -12.94
N ASP A 192 -11.64 17.90 -13.00
CA ASP A 192 -12.51 18.96 -13.49
C ASP A 192 -12.63 20.12 -12.50
N ASN A 193 -12.53 19.87 -11.19
CA ASN A 193 -12.61 20.87 -10.13
C ASN A 193 -11.32 20.95 -9.30
N ASP A 194 -11.19 22.00 -8.50
CA ASP A 194 -9.98 22.24 -7.70
C ASP A 194 -9.85 21.25 -6.54
N GLU A 195 -10.94 20.80 -5.96
CA GLU A 195 -10.98 19.82 -4.88
C GLU A 195 -10.43 18.48 -5.37
N GLY A 196 -10.90 17.98 -6.51
CA GLY A 196 -10.44 16.71 -7.08
C GLY A 196 -8.98 16.80 -7.52
N ARG A 197 -8.56 17.91 -8.14
CA ARG A 197 -7.14 18.14 -8.45
C ARG A 197 -6.26 18.16 -7.20
N ALA A 198 -6.74 18.74 -6.09
CA ALA A 198 -6.00 18.74 -4.83
C ALA A 198 -5.83 17.32 -4.24
N MET A 199 -6.78 16.43 -4.47
CA MET A 199 -6.67 15.01 -4.09
C MET A 199 -5.67 14.26 -4.97
N ASN A 200 -5.61 14.60 -6.27
CA ASN A 200 -4.67 13.96 -7.21
C ASN A 200 -3.22 14.38 -6.94
N ARG A 201 -2.97 15.61 -6.46
CA ARG A 201 -1.64 16.07 -6.06
C ARG A 201 -1.26 15.48 -4.71
N ARG A 202 -0.59 14.32 -4.74
CA ARG A 202 -0.21 13.56 -3.55
C ARG A 202 1.14 12.86 -3.71
N VAL A 203 1.71 12.46 -2.59
CA VAL A 203 2.76 11.44 -2.53
C VAL A 203 2.23 10.26 -1.73
N GLU A 204 2.33 9.10 -2.30
CA GLU A 204 1.87 7.84 -1.74
C GLU A 204 3.08 6.99 -1.33
N PHE A 205 3.00 6.39 -0.17
CA PHE A 205 3.95 5.38 0.29
C PHE A 205 3.25 4.05 0.35
N VAL A 206 3.86 3.05 -0.27
CA VAL A 206 3.42 1.66 -0.16
C VAL A 206 4.49 0.90 0.61
N ILE A 207 4.14 0.45 1.81
CA ILE A 207 5.03 -0.29 2.70
C ILE A 207 4.61 -1.75 2.67
N THR A 208 5.55 -2.64 2.36
CA THR A 208 5.32 -4.07 2.21
C THR A 208 6.33 -4.87 3.04
N ALA A 209 5.97 -6.08 3.44
CA ALA A 209 6.92 -7.01 4.02
C ALA A 209 8.06 -7.33 3.03
N ASN A 210 9.31 -7.22 3.46
CA ASN A 210 10.46 -7.63 2.67
C ASN A 210 10.67 -9.16 2.75
N GLU A 211 11.64 -9.68 2.01
CA GLU A 211 11.91 -11.13 1.98
C GLU A 211 12.27 -11.70 3.36
N LYS A 212 13.00 -10.92 4.18
CA LYS A 212 13.35 -11.36 5.54
C LYS A 212 12.11 -11.57 6.41
N MET A 213 11.19 -10.61 6.43
CA MET A 213 9.92 -10.75 7.18
C MET A 213 9.09 -11.94 6.67
N LYS A 214 9.09 -12.18 5.35
CA LYS A 214 8.35 -13.28 4.74
C LYS A 214 8.92 -14.64 5.13
N GLU A 215 10.26 -14.79 5.10
CA GLU A 215 10.94 -16.03 5.49
C GLU A 215 10.79 -16.31 7.00
N GLU A 216 10.87 -15.27 7.84
CA GLU A 216 10.60 -15.42 9.27
C GLU A 216 9.17 -15.87 9.53
N ALA A 217 8.20 -15.25 8.88
CA ALA A 217 6.79 -15.59 9.03
C ALA A 217 6.48 -17.04 8.59
N LYS A 218 7.13 -17.53 7.52
CA LYS A 218 7.01 -18.94 7.09
C LYS A 218 7.58 -19.89 8.14
N ARG A 219 8.76 -19.63 8.66
CA ARG A 219 9.38 -20.44 9.73
C ARG A 219 8.49 -20.50 10.98
N ASP A 220 7.96 -19.34 11.40
CA ASP A 220 7.07 -19.25 12.56
C ASP A 220 5.72 -19.94 12.32
N ALA A 221 5.30 -20.06 11.07
CA ALA A 221 4.11 -20.79 10.66
C ALA A 221 4.33 -22.31 10.52
N GLY A 222 5.59 -22.78 10.55
CA GLY A 222 5.95 -24.18 10.33
C GLY A 222 5.89 -24.61 8.85
N GLU A 223 6.05 -23.65 7.92
CA GLU A 223 6.04 -23.84 6.47
C GLU A 223 7.47 -23.90 5.90
#